data_ae8519d815ae35fcd14ad0fffe9cfeed
#
_entry.id   ae8519d815ae35fcd14ad0fffe9cfeed
#
_cell.length_a   1.000
_cell.length_b   1.000
_cell.length_c   1.000
_cell.angle_alpha   90.00
_cell.angle_beta   90.00
_cell.angle_gamma   90.00
#
_symmetry.space_group_name_H-M   'P 1'
#
loop_
_entity.id
_entity.type
_entity.pdbx_description
1 polymer ?
#
loop_
_entity_poly.entity_id
_entity_poly.type
_entity_poly.pdbx_seq_one_letter_code
_entity_poly.pdbx_strand_id
1 'polypeptide(L)'
;MLTFAIVDDDDYDRNHMHRLLTRIASEMGLKAEILLYNNGLDFLAAPCCDLVFMDIHMDPLDGLETARILREKCMTVFLVFMTAGEDQYPAAFSVRAFDYIQKPVEEAQIRRILEDVIRIKKEPEPFFHVPQAGNIKIPYSDIRYICSDRNYMMLAVSKGNDRRFRMTFKTAAGQLQDDPRFLIINRGILVNMQHIRNMTNPSCYMDDGTVFPVNRRKAALLQKTYKKWLLSTHSSAPSYM
;
A
#
# COMPACT_ATOMS: atom_id res chain seq x y z
N MET A 1 16.26 -0.27 11.47
CA MET A 1 16.88 0.65 10.49
C MET A 1 15.91 0.74 9.33
N LEU A 2 15.62 1.92 8.85
CA LEU A 2 14.76 2.13 7.68
C LEU A 2 15.59 2.02 6.41
N THR A 3 14.98 1.52 5.32
CA THR A 3 15.63 1.49 4.00
C THR A 3 14.82 2.35 3.04
N PHE A 4 15.44 3.39 2.50
CA PHE A 4 14.86 4.29 1.51
C PHE A 4 15.51 4.02 0.15
N ALA A 5 14.76 4.20 -0.93
CA ALA A 5 15.27 4.14 -2.28
C ALA A 5 14.96 5.44 -3.04
N ILE A 6 15.86 5.83 -3.91
CA ILE A 6 15.69 6.91 -4.88
C ILE A 6 15.93 6.29 -6.26
N VAL A 7 14.94 6.39 -7.14
CA VAL A 7 14.98 5.85 -8.49
C VAL A 7 14.75 7.00 -9.46
N ASP A 8 15.78 7.38 -10.20
CA ASP A 8 15.76 8.53 -11.10
C ASP A 8 16.91 8.36 -12.11
N ASP A 9 16.69 8.47 -13.39
CA ASP A 9 17.72 8.31 -14.42
C ASP A 9 18.60 9.55 -14.57
N ASP A 10 18.12 10.72 -14.12
CA ASP A 10 18.93 11.92 -14.07
C ASP A 10 19.87 11.92 -12.85
N ASP A 11 21.17 11.92 -13.10
CA ASP A 11 22.21 11.93 -12.06
C ASP A 11 22.16 13.17 -11.16
N TYR A 12 21.78 14.32 -11.70
CA TYR A 12 21.71 15.55 -10.92
C TYR A 12 20.55 15.50 -9.93
N ASP A 13 19.35 15.15 -10.41
CA ASP A 13 18.14 15.04 -9.59
C ASP A 13 18.29 13.95 -8.54
N ARG A 14 18.80 12.78 -8.93
CA ARG A 14 19.06 11.67 -8.01
C ARG A 14 20.03 12.05 -6.89
N ASN A 15 21.15 12.69 -7.21
CA ASN A 15 22.13 13.15 -6.24
C ASN A 15 21.62 14.32 -5.39
N HIS A 16 20.83 15.22 -5.97
CA HIS A 16 20.18 16.31 -5.23
C HIS A 16 19.23 15.75 -4.18
N MET A 17 18.33 14.86 -4.58
CA MET A 17 17.39 14.19 -3.70
C MET A 17 18.10 13.39 -2.60
N HIS A 18 19.19 12.70 -2.93
CA HIS A 18 19.99 11.96 -1.96
C HIS A 18 20.56 12.88 -0.86
N ARG A 19 21.18 14.00 -1.24
CA ARG A 19 21.73 14.97 -0.26
C ARG A 19 20.61 15.51 0.65
N LEU A 20 19.48 15.88 0.05
CA LEU A 20 18.35 16.45 0.75
C LEU A 20 17.74 15.42 1.73
N LEU A 21 17.48 14.21 1.28
CA LEU A 21 16.92 13.13 2.09
C LEU A 21 17.86 12.72 3.23
N THR A 22 19.18 12.64 2.97
CA THR A 22 20.19 12.31 3.98
C THR A 22 20.23 13.36 5.07
N ARG A 23 20.23 14.64 4.71
CA ARG A 23 20.22 15.75 5.67
C ARG A 23 18.96 15.71 6.54
N ILE A 24 17.78 15.63 5.92
CA ILE A 24 16.50 15.62 6.64
C ILE A 24 16.40 14.41 7.57
N ALA A 25 16.76 13.21 7.08
CA ALA A 25 16.77 12.00 7.91
C ALA A 25 17.70 12.16 9.14
N SER A 26 18.87 12.76 8.95
CA SER A 26 19.81 13.04 10.05
C SER A 26 19.24 14.03 11.07
N GLU A 27 18.65 15.13 10.62
CA GLU A 27 18.00 16.13 11.47
C GLU A 27 16.82 15.55 12.28
N MET A 28 16.10 14.61 11.71
CA MET A 28 15.00 13.88 12.36
C MET A 28 15.49 12.72 13.25
N GLY A 29 16.80 12.50 13.34
CA GLY A 29 17.39 11.41 14.14
C GLY A 29 17.07 10.01 13.61
N LEU A 30 16.78 9.86 12.32
CA LEU A 30 16.42 8.59 11.70
C LEU A 30 17.67 7.80 11.34
N LYS A 31 17.69 6.52 11.74
CA LYS A 31 18.68 5.55 11.22
C LYS A 31 18.13 4.96 9.94
N ALA A 32 18.54 5.52 8.80
CA ALA A 32 18.11 5.10 7.48
C ALA A 32 19.32 4.78 6.59
N GLU A 33 19.17 3.75 5.76
CA GLU A 33 20.01 3.49 4.60
C GLU A 33 19.32 4.04 3.36
N ILE A 34 20.04 4.75 2.50
CA ILE A 34 19.50 5.34 1.28
C ILE A 34 20.18 4.72 0.08
N LEU A 35 19.42 4.00 -0.73
CA LEU A 35 19.88 3.28 -1.90
C LEU A 35 19.51 4.09 -3.16
N LEU A 36 20.45 4.14 -4.12
CA LEU A 36 20.29 4.90 -5.37
C LEU A 36 20.21 3.96 -6.55
N TYR A 37 19.25 4.18 -7.42
CA TYR A 37 19.06 3.44 -8.66
C TYR A 37 18.87 4.41 -9.81
N ASN A 38 19.51 4.15 -10.93
CA ASN A 38 19.42 4.96 -12.14
C ASN A 38 18.34 4.48 -13.12
N ASN A 39 17.64 3.40 -12.80
CA ASN A 39 16.54 2.87 -13.59
C ASN A 39 15.64 1.95 -12.76
N GLY A 40 14.42 1.70 -13.29
CA GLY A 40 13.44 0.84 -12.65
C GLY A 40 13.83 -0.64 -12.59
N LEU A 41 14.60 -1.16 -13.56
CA LEU A 41 14.98 -2.57 -13.61
C LEU A 41 15.94 -2.94 -12.47
N ASP A 42 16.97 -2.14 -12.24
CA ASP A 42 17.92 -2.35 -11.15
C ASP A 42 17.24 -2.24 -9.79
N PHE A 43 16.33 -1.27 -9.64
CA PHE A 43 15.50 -1.16 -8.44
C PHE A 43 14.64 -2.41 -8.21
N LEU A 44 13.99 -2.94 -9.24
CA LEU A 44 13.14 -4.13 -9.13
C LEU A 44 13.92 -5.42 -8.85
N ALA A 45 15.21 -5.47 -9.16
CA ALA A 45 16.10 -6.59 -8.82
C ALA A 45 16.54 -6.58 -7.35
N ALA A 46 16.44 -5.44 -6.68
CA ALA A 46 16.84 -5.27 -5.29
C ALA A 46 15.78 -5.80 -4.30
N PRO A 47 16.15 -6.02 -3.02
CA PRO A 47 15.21 -6.28 -1.94
C PRO A 47 14.23 -5.12 -1.75
N CYS A 48 13.02 -5.43 -1.23
CA CYS A 48 12.04 -4.40 -0.91
C CYS A 48 12.57 -3.41 0.13
N CYS A 49 12.31 -2.12 -0.10
CA CYS A 49 12.59 -1.02 0.82
C CYS A 49 11.34 -0.59 1.61
N ASP A 50 11.51 0.35 2.54
CA ASP A 50 10.40 0.91 3.30
C ASP A 50 9.69 2.04 2.55
N LEU A 51 10.46 2.90 1.88
CA LEU A 51 10.00 4.07 1.15
C LEU A 51 10.83 4.20 -0.13
N VAL A 52 10.16 4.46 -1.25
CA VAL A 52 10.81 4.78 -2.53
C VAL A 52 10.31 6.11 -3.06
N PHE A 53 11.26 6.96 -3.44
CA PHE A 53 11.03 8.13 -4.29
C PHE A 53 11.40 7.75 -5.72
N MET A 54 10.45 7.84 -6.64
CA MET A 54 10.58 7.32 -7.99
C MET A 54 10.21 8.38 -9.00
N ASP A 55 11.12 8.68 -9.91
CA ASP A 55 10.76 9.50 -11.07
C ASP A 55 9.78 8.73 -11.97
N ILE A 56 8.88 9.46 -12.61
CA ILE A 56 7.93 8.87 -13.55
C ILE A 56 8.59 8.67 -14.91
N HIS A 57 9.35 9.64 -15.36
CA HIS A 57 9.95 9.65 -16.69
C HIS A 57 11.36 9.07 -16.64
N MET A 58 11.49 7.78 -16.84
CA MET A 58 12.77 7.06 -16.86
C MET A 58 12.83 6.06 -18.01
N ASP A 59 14.03 5.88 -18.55
CA ASP A 59 14.33 4.81 -19.50
C ASP A 59 15.13 3.66 -18.82
N PRO A 60 15.00 2.41 -19.24
CA PRO A 60 14.13 1.84 -20.30
C PRO A 60 12.72 1.48 -19.81
N LEU A 61 12.42 1.63 -18.51
CA LEU A 61 11.15 1.32 -17.88
C LEU A 61 10.66 2.54 -17.12
N ASP A 62 9.50 3.08 -17.48
CA ASP A 62 8.94 4.23 -16.79
C ASP A 62 8.55 3.93 -15.33
N GLY A 63 8.43 4.98 -14.52
CA GLY A 63 8.14 4.85 -13.10
C GLY A 63 6.78 4.23 -12.82
N LEU A 64 5.78 4.43 -13.67
CA LEU A 64 4.44 3.86 -13.49
C LEU A 64 4.44 2.34 -13.71
N GLU A 65 5.13 1.88 -14.76
CA GLU A 65 5.27 0.44 -15.03
C GLU A 65 6.16 -0.24 -13.98
N THR A 66 7.25 0.43 -13.57
CA THR A 66 8.10 0.00 -12.45
C THR A 66 7.26 -0.16 -11.19
N ALA A 67 6.38 0.80 -10.87
CA ALA A 67 5.51 0.75 -9.72
C ALA A 67 4.48 -0.38 -9.80
N ARG A 68 3.94 -0.70 -10.99
CA ARG A 68 3.04 -1.84 -11.19
C ARG A 68 3.72 -3.15 -10.83
N ILE A 69 4.93 -3.38 -11.35
CA ILE A 69 5.71 -4.57 -11.05
C ILE A 69 6.11 -4.61 -9.56
N LEU A 70 6.49 -3.47 -8.98
CA LEU A 70 6.77 -3.36 -7.55
C LEU A 70 5.57 -3.83 -6.72
N ARG A 71 4.35 -3.42 -7.08
CA ARG A 71 3.14 -3.79 -6.34
C ARG A 71 2.82 -5.29 -6.41
N GLU A 72 3.24 -5.99 -7.45
CA GLU A 72 3.14 -7.46 -7.51
C GLU A 72 4.11 -8.15 -6.53
N LYS A 73 5.27 -7.55 -6.28
CA LYS A 73 6.31 -8.09 -5.38
C LYS A 73 6.16 -7.60 -3.95
N CYS A 74 5.81 -6.33 -3.78
CA CYS A 74 5.89 -5.64 -2.49
C CYS A 74 4.76 -4.61 -2.33
N MET A 75 3.69 -5.02 -1.67
CA MET A 75 2.51 -4.16 -1.47
C MET A 75 2.70 -3.07 -0.40
N THR A 76 3.64 -3.28 0.53
CA THR A 76 3.78 -2.46 1.75
C THR A 76 4.78 -1.31 1.64
N VAL A 77 5.48 -1.19 0.51
CA VAL A 77 6.41 -0.09 0.27
C VAL A 77 5.64 1.22 0.12
N PHE A 78 6.05 2.26 0.85
CA PHE A 78 5.57 3.62 0.61
C PHE A 78 6.18 4.13 -0.69
N LEU A 79 5.34 4.37 -1.69
CA LEU A 79 5.77 4.83 -3.01
C LEU A 79 5.42 6.30 -3.18
N VAL A 80 6.42 7.12 -3.42
CA VAL A 80 6.27 8.55 -3.72
C VAL A 80 6.78 8.79 -5.12
N PHE A 81 5.95 9.35 -5.98
CA PHE A 81 6.40 9.76 -7.31
C PHE A 81 7.00 11.16 -7.27
N MET A 82 8.05 11.35 -8.05
CA MET A 82 8.62 12.66 -8.38
C MET A 82 8.32 12.93 -9.86
N THR A 83 7.85 14.12 -10.22
CA THR A 83 7.50 14.44 -11.61
C THR A 83 7.69 15.92 -11.91
N ALA A 84 8.07 16.22 -13.15
CA ALA A 84 8.15 17.60 -13.65
C ALA A 84 6.79 18.14 -14.15
N GLY A 85 5.76 17.28 -14.31
CA GLY A 85 4.47 17.64 -14.90
C GLY A 85 3.27 17.19 -14.07
N GLU A 86 2.11 17.83 -14.33
CA GLU A 86 0.85 17.54 -13.61
C GLU A 86 0.00 16.43 -14.26
N ASP A 87 0.33 15.99 -15.48
CA ASP A 87 -0.57 15.22 -16.33
C ASP A 87 -0.74 13.73 -15.93
N GLN A 88 0.06 13.21 -15.00
CA GLN A 88 0.09 11.76 -14.69
C GLN A 88 -0.52 11.39 -13.33
N TYR A 89 -1.08 12.33 -12.59
CA TYR A 89 -1.77 12.08 -11.33
C TYR A 89 -2.83 10.94 -11.39
N PRO A 90 -3.67 10.84 -12.45
CA PRO A 90 -4.69 9.78 -12.49
C PRO A 90 -4.12 8.37 -12.62
N ALA A 91 -2.99 8.18 -13.30
CA ALA A 91 -2.40 6.87 -13.52
C ALA A 91 -1.78 6.27 -12.24
N ALA A 92 -1.28 7.11 -11.34
CA ALA A 92 -0.68 6.67 -10.10
C ALA A 92 -1.67 6.17 -9.04
N PHE A 93 -2.94 6.55 -9.14
CA PHE A 93 -3.98 5.93 -8.30
C PHE A 93 -4.05 4.42 -8.53
N SER A 94 -3.71 3.93 -9.72
CA SER A 94 -3.73 2.51 -10.04
C SER A 94 -2.65 1.70 -9.33
N VAL A 95 -1.52 2.35 -8.97
CA VAL A 95 -0.36 1.71 -8.32
C VAL A 95 -0.24 2.03 -6.84
N ARG A 96 -1.27 2.66 -6.25
CA ARG A 96 -1.32 3.01 -4.82
C ARG A 96 -0.08 3.80 -4.39
N ALA A 97 0.20 4.89 -5.08
CA ALA A 97 1.21 5.83 -4.65
C ALA A 97 0.83 6.40 -3.26
N PHE A 98 1.80 6.52 -2.38
CA PHE A 98 1.62 7.13 -1.07
C PHE A 98 1.51 8.65 -1.19
N ASP A 99 2.31 9.24 -2.07
CA ASP A 99 2.30 10.68 -2.33
C ASP A 99 2.90 11.02 -3.69
N TYR A 100 2.80 12.29 -4.03
CA TYR A 100 3.35 12.92 -5.22
C TYR A 100 4.15 14.16 -4.86
N ILE A 101 5.30 14.31 -5.48
CA ILE A 101 6.13 15.51 -5.38
C ILE A 101 6.36 16.07 -6.77
N GLN A 102 6.05 17.34 -6.96
CA GLN A 102 6.45 18.06 -8.17
C GLN A 102 7.90 18.52 -8.06
N LYS A 103 8.69 18.30 -9.11
CA LYS A 103 10.04 18.87 -9.23
C LYS A 103 9.95 20.38 -9.52
N PRO A 104 10.77 21.24 -8.91
CA PRO A 104 11.86 20.93 -7.99
C PRO A 104 11.36 20.48 -6.61
N VAL A 105 12.01 19.46 -6.05
CA VAL A 105 11.63 18.88 -4.76
C VAL A 105 11.92 19.83 -3.61
N GLU A 106 10.92 20.13 -2.80
CA GLU A 106 11.04 21.00 -1.63
C GLU A 106 11.28 20.20 -0.34
N GLU A 107 12.13 20.73 0.53
CA GLU A 107 12.45 20.13 1.83
C GLU A 107 11.20 19.87 2.69
N ALA A 108 10.26 20.80 2.71
CA ALA A 108 9.03 20.69 3.50
C ALA A 108 8.18 19.47 3.08
N GLN A 109 8.14 19.15 1.79
CA GLN A 109 7.42 18.00 1.27
C GLN A 109 8.06 16.68 1.74
N ILE A 110 9.40 16.57 1.64
CA ILE A 110 10.12 15.38 2.10
C ILE A 110 9.93 15.20 3.62
N ARG A 111 10.08 16.27 4.40
CA ARG A 111 9.92 16.23 5.86
C ARG A 111 8.53 15.71 6.24
N ARG A 112 7.48 16.26 5.64
CA ARG A 112 6.10 15.80 5.84
C ARG A 112 5.93 14.32 5.52
N ILE A 113 6.44 13.87 4.37
CA ILE A 113 6.36 12.45 3.95
C ILE A 113 7.07 11.54 4.95
N LEU A 114 8.27 11.91 5.40
CA LEU A 114 8.99 11.12 6.41
C LEU A 114 8.26 11.07 7.75
N GLU A 115 7.68 12.18 8.21
CA GLU A 115 6.87 12.23 9.42
C GLU A 115 5.66 11.29 9.34
N ASP A 116 4.93 11.31 8.20
CA ASP A 116 3.78 10.44 7.96
C ASP A 116 4.18 8.96 7.90
N VAL A 117 5.25 8.62 7.18
CA VAL A 117 5.77 7.25 7.09
C VAL A 117 6.19 6.74 8.48
N ILE A 118 6.89 7.57 9.27
CA ILE A 118 7.33 7.20 10.61
C ILE A 118 6.14 7.02 11.54
N ARG A 119 5.17 7.91 11.48
CA ARG A 119 3.95 7.82 12.28
C ARG A 119 3.22 6.50 12.00
N ILE A 120 2.99 6.18 10.72
CA ILE A 120 2.33 4.92 10.31
C ILE A 120 3.14 3.70 10.76
N LYS A 121 4.48 3.74 10.65
CA LYS A 121 5.33 2.63 11.09
C LYS A 121 5.47 2.49 12.60
N LYS A 122 5.25 3.55 13.37
CA LYS A 122 5.28 3.52 14.84
C LYS A 122 3.97 3.08 15.46
N GLU A 123 2.85 3.19 14.75
CA GLU A 123 1.58 2.67 15.25
C GLU A 123 1.67 1.15 15.39
N PRO A 124 1.32 0.60 16.57
CA PRO A 124 1.35 -0.84 16.75
C PRO A 124 0.35 -1.48 15.77
N GLU A 125 0.87 -2.36 14.91
CA GLU A 125 0.04 -3.11 13.96
C GLU A 125 -0.99 -3.93 14.74
N PRO A 126 -2.29 -3.73 14.51
CA PRO A 126 -3.31 -4.55 15.16
C PRO A 126 -3.27 -5.99 14.63
N PHE A 127 -3.69 -6.93 15.47
CA PHE A 127 -3.64 -8.35 15.16
C PHE A 127 -5.02 -8.99 15.20
N PHE A 128 -5.28 -9.87 14.25
CA PHE A 128 -6.39 -10.80 14.28
C PHE A 128 -6.04 -12.00 15.17
N HIS A 129 -6.92 -12.31 16.11
CA HIS A 129 -6.74 -13.41 17.04
C HIS A 129 -7.51 -14.65 16.59
N VAL A 130 -6.80 -15.77 16.43
CA VAL A 130 -7.38 -17.09 16.18
C VAL A 130 -7.33 -17.93 17.47
N PRO A 131 -8.41 -17.99 18.27
CA PRO A 131 -8.36 -18.56 19.62
C PRO A 131 -8.05 -20.06 19.67
N GLN A 132 -8.41 -20.79 18.62
CA GLN A 132 -8.36 -22.27 18.58
C GLN A 132 -7.03 -22.84 18.08
N ALA A 133 -6.11 -22.00 17.62
CA ALA A 133 -4.84 -22.41 17.04
C ALA A 133 -3.64 -21.99 17.91
N GLY A 134 -3.76 -22.11 19.24
CA GLY A 134 -2.66 -21.71 20.13
C GLY A 134 -2.46 -20.20 20.26
N ASN A 135 -3.55 -19.42 20.17
CA ASN A 135 -3.54 -17.96 20.28
C ASN A 135 -2.67 -17.27 19.20
N ILE A 136 -2.76 -17.76 17.96
CA ILE A 136 -2.03 -17.18 16.83
C ILE A 136 -2.52 -15.74 16.60
N LYS A 137 -1.56 -14.81 16.52
CA LYS A 137 -1.77 -13.42 16.16
C LYS A 137 -1.34 -13.21 14.71
N ILE A 138 -2.24 -12.70 13.89
CA ILE A 138 -1.97 -12.40 12.47
C ILE A 138 -2.09 -10.90 12.27
N PRO A 139 -1.03 -10.20 11.84
CA PRO A 139 -1.09 -8.77 11.56
C PRO A 139 -2.20 -8.45 10.55
N TYR A 140 -2.90 -7.36 10.73
CA TYR A 140 -3.97 -6.96 9.81
C TYR A 140 -3.42 -6.69 8.39
N SER A 141 -2.19 -6.22 8.28
CA SER A 141 -1.52 -6.02 7.00
C SER A 141 -1.27 -7.32 6.23
N ASP A 142 -1.16 -8.45 6.93
CA ASP A 142 -0.97 -9.76 6.30
C ASP A 142 -2.29 -10.43 5.89
N ILE A 143 -3.44 -9.90 6.30
CA ILE A 143 -4.75 -10.47 5.97
C ILE A 143 -5.22 -9.96 4.61
N ARG A 144 -5.45 -10.86 3.65
CA ARG A 144 -6.10 -10.54 2.38
C ARG A 144 -7.61 -10.48 2.49
N TYR A 145 -8.19 -11.53 3.03
CA TYR A 145 -9.63 -11.64 3.24
C TYR A 145 -9.97 -12.72 4.26
N ILE A 146 -11.18 -12.66 4.79
CA ILE A 146 -11.84 -13.77 5.45
C ILE A 146 -13.15 -14.09 4.74
N CYS A 147 -13.42 -15.39 4.54
CA CYS A 147 -14.67 -15.83 3.96
C CYS A 147 -15.22 -17.05 4.69
N SER A 148 -16.57 -17.17 4.69
CA SER A 148 -17.26 -18.32 5.26
C SER A 148 -17.11 -19.54 4.36
N ASP A 149 -16.70 -20.65 4.95
CA ASP A 149 -16.68 -21.98 4.35
C ASP A 149 -17.47 -22.95 5.22
N ARG A 150 -18.76 -23.07 4.96
CA ARG A 150 -19.72 -23.86 5.78
C ARG A 150 -19.69 -23.46 7.25
N ASN A 151 -19.15 -24.33 8.12
CA ASN A 151 -19.01 -24.10 9.57
C ASN A 151 -17.65 -23.54 9.97
N TYR A 152 -16.82 -23.17 8.99
CA TYR A 152 -15.47 -22.65 9.18
C TYR A 152 -15.31 -21.29 8.54
N MET A 153 -14.29 -20.59 8.98
CA MET A 153 -13.78 -19.40 8.34
C MET A 153 -12.45 -19.73 7.66
N MET A 154 -12.32 -19.29 6.42
CA MET A 154 -11.06 -19.26 5.70
C MET A 154 -10.47 -17.87 5.85
N LEU A 155 -9.21 -17.81 6.28
CA LEU A 155 -8.41 -16.61 6.38
C LEU A 155 -7.25 -16.72 5.38
N ALA A 156 -7.28 -15.93 4.33
CA ALA A 156 -6.19 -15.84 3.38
C ALA A 156 -5.20 -14.79 3.83
N VAL A 157 -3.92 -15.12 3.75
CA VAL A 157 -2.82 -14.27 4.20
C VAL A 157 -1.81 -14.02 3.08
N SER A 158 -1.14 -12.87 3.13
CA SER A 158 -0.09 -12.49 2.17
C SER A 158 1.22 -13.20 2.45
N LYS A 159 1.46 -13.58 3.72
CA LYS A 159 2.68 -14.28 4.16
C LYS A 159 2.30 -15.54 4.93
N GLY A 160 2.91 -16.65 4.55
CA GLY A 160 2.66 -17.95 5.18
C GLY A 160 1.48 -18.69 4.54
N ASN A 161 0.87 -19.61 5.29
CA ASN A 161 -0.22 -20.45 4.80
C ASN A 161 -1.58 -19.91 5.24
N ASP A 162 -2.56 -20.00 4.37
CA ASP A 162 -3.95 -19.73 4.68
C ASP A 162 -4.43 -20.59 5.86
N ARG A 163 -5.35 -20.04 6.62
CA ARG A 163 -5.85 -20.67 7.85
C ARG A 163 -7.33 -21.01 7.74
N ARG A 164 -7.69 -22.18 8.25
CA ARG A 164 -9.08 -22.61 8.41
C ARG A 164 -9.36 -22.86 9.88
N PHE A 165 -10.36 -22.19 10.43
CA PHE A 165 -10.70 -22.28 11.86
C PHE A 165 -12.20 -22.19 12.09
N ARG A 166 -12.65 -22.69 13.25
CA ARG A 166 -14.07 -22.68 13.60
C ARG A 166 -14.44 -21.40 14.34
N MET A 167 -15.13 -20.51 13.66
CA MET A 167 -15.60 -19.23 14.19
C MET A 167 -16.79 -18.75 13.36
N THR A 168 -17.70 -17.98 13.95
CA THR A 168 -18.77 -17.36 13.15
C THR A 168 -18.21 -16.16 12.36
N PHE A 169 -18.79 -15.88 11.18
CA PHE A 169 -18.42 -14.70 10.42
C PHE A 169 -18.58 -13.41 11.23
N LYS A 170 -19.66 -13.31 12.04
CA LYS A 170 -19.91 -12.14 12.89
C LYS A 170 -18.76 -11.92 13.88
N THR A 171 -18.27 -12.98 14.52
CA THR A 171 -17.17 -12.90 15.48
C THR A 171 -15.85 -12.52 14.78
N ALA A 172 -15.58 -13.14 13.64
CA ALA A 172 -14.36 -12.84 12.87
C ALA A 172 -14.37 -11.40 12.31
N ALA A 173 -15.48 -11.02 11.68
CA ALA A 173 -15.65 -9.68 11.13
C ALA A 173 -15.63 -8.60 12.25
N GLY A 174 -16.14 -8.91 13.43
CA GLY A 174 -16.14 -8.00 14.58
C GLY A 174 -14.75 -7.60 15.07
N GLN A 175 -13.70 -8.39 14.76
CA GLN A 175 -12.32 -7.99 15.04
C GLN A 175 -11.75 -7.00 14.01
N LEU A 176 -12.29 -6.98 12.79
CA LEU A 176 -11.69 -6.31 11.64
C LEU A 176 -12.51 -5.13 11.12
N GLN A 177 -13.81 -5.12 11.32
CA GLN A 177 -14.75 -4.20 10.66
C GLN A 177 -14.57 -2.72 11.04
N ASP A 178 -13.96 -2.45 12.20
CA ASP A 178 -13.72 -1.08 12.68
C ASP A 178 -12.41 -0.49 12.12
N ASP A 179 -11.58 -1.33 11.51
CA ASP A 179 -10.38 -0.88 10.82
C ASP A 179 -10.73 -0.48 9.37
N PRO A 180 -10.38 0.74 8.93
CA PRO A 180 -10.76 1.27 7.63
C PRO A 180 -10.21 0.50 6.42
N ARG A 181 -9.25 -0.40 6.64
CA ARG A 181 -8.71 -1.28 5.59
C ARG A 181 -9.70 -2.36 5.15
N PHE A 182 -10.65 -2.72 6.01
CA PHE A 182 -11.52 -3.88 5.78
C PHE A 182 -12.92 -3.50 5.30
N LEU A 183 -13.43 -4.25 4.34
CA LEU A 183 -14.73 -4.03 3.72
C LEU A 183 -15.52 -5.33 3.61
N ILE A 184 -16.74 -5.36 4.14
CA ILE A 184 -17.66 -6.47 3.92
C ILE A 184 -18.33 -6.28 2.55
N ILE A 185 -17.94 -7.10 1.57
CA ILE A 185 -18.42 -6.99 0.18
C ILE A 185 -19.63 -7.87 -0.12
N ASN A 186 -19.82 -8.94 0.67
CA ASN A 186 -20.96 -9.83 0.55
C ASN A 186 -21.23 -10.56 1.87
N ARG A 187 -22.33 -11.31 1.93
CA ARG A 187 -22.64 -12.16 3.09
C ARG A 187 -21.52 -13.18 3.29
N GLY A 188 -20.86 -13.12 4.45
CA GLY A 188 -19.77 -14.03 4.80
C GLY A 188 -18.45 -13.76 4.09
N ILE A 189 -18.26 -12.57 3.47
CA ILE A 189 -17.02 -12.20 2.80
C ILE A 189 -16.61 -10.79 3.24
N LEU A 190 -15.45 -10.70 3.86
CA LEU A 190 -14.78 -9.46 4.25
C LEU A 190 -13.38 -9.46 3.61
N VAL A 191 -13.04 -8.39 2.94
CA VAL A 191 -11.76 -8.24 2.23
C VAL A 191 -10.98 -7.06 2.79
N ASN A 192 -9.67 -7.17 2.77
CA ASN A 192 -8.78 -6.04 2.99
C ASN A 192 -8.61 -5.28 1.67
N MET A 193 -8.99 -4.01 1.69
CA MET A 193 -8.95 -3.15 0.50
C MET A 193 -7.52 -2.92 -0.03
N GLN A 194 -6.50 -3.15 0.80
CA GLN A 194 -5.09 -3.14 0.38
C GLN A 194 -4.76 -4.27 -0.62
N HIS A 195 -5.52 -5.36 -0.59
CA HIS A 195 -5.32 -6.54 -1.44
C HIS A 195 -6.34 -6.66 -2.58
N ILE A 196 -7.17 -5.63 -2.81
CA ILE A 196 -8.06 -5.58 -3.95
C ILE A 196 -7.28 -5.10 -5.18
N ARG A 197 -7.16 -5.94 -6.19
CA ARG A 197 -6.60 -5.56 -7.49
C ARG A 197 -7.58 -4.72 -8.31
N ASN A 198 -8.85 -5.10 -8.30
CA ASN A 198 -9.92 -4.36 -8.98
C ASN A 198 -11.27 -4.68 -8.36
N MET A 199 -12.18 -3.71 -8.34
CA MET A 199 -13.56 -3.89 -7.91
C MET A 199 -14.52 -3.38 -8.97
N THR A 200 -15.27 -4.30 -9.58
CA THR A 200 -16.31 -4.03 -10.57
C THR A 200 -17.68 -4.44 -10.03
N ASN A 201 -18.73 -4.27 -10.81
CA ASN A 201 -20.02 -4.91 -10.57
C ASN A 201 -20.15 -6.02 -11.62
N PRO A 202 -20.30 -7.28 -11.22
CA PRO A 202 -20.61 -7.80 -9.89
C PRO A 202 -19.43 -8.41 -9.10
N SER A 203 -18.15 -8.11 -9.41
CA SER A 203 -17.01 -8.89 -8.91
C SER A 203 -15.94 -8.04 -8.24
N CYS A 204 -15.29 -8.62 -7.22
CA CYS A 204 -14.10 -8.09 -6.57
C CYS A 204 -12.93 -9.04 -6.84
N TYR A 205 -11.86 -8.55 -7.42
CA TYR A 205 -10.66 -9.29 -7.81
C TYR A 205 -9.56 -9.00 -6.80
N MET A 206 -9.06 -10.04 -6.15
CA MET A 206 -7.97 -9.95 -5.20
C MET A 206 -6.61 -10.07 -5.89
N ASP A 207 -5.55 -9.67 -5.21
CA ASP A 207 -4.16 -9.72 -5.71
C ASP A 207 -3.63 -11.15 -5.90
N ASP A 208 -4.17 -12.12 -5.16
CA ASP A 208 -3.86 -13.55 -5.28
C ASP A 208 -4.63 -14.26 -6.41
N GLY A 209 -5.42 -13.51 -7.20
CA GLY A 209 -6.25 -14.04 -8.27
C GLY A 209 -7.63 -14.53 -7.84
N THR A 210 -7.95 -14.53 -6.53
CA THR A 210 -9.28 -14.90 -6.04
C THR A 210 -10.31 -13.88 -6.48
N VAL A 211 -11.49 -14.35 -6.91
CA VAL A 211 -12.61 -13.51 -7.34
C VAL A 211 -13.82 -13.74 -6.46
N PHE A 212 -14.32 -12.69 -5.85
CA PHE A 212 -15.51 -12.74 -5.02
C PHE A 212 -16.71 -12.02 -5.66
N PRO A 213 -17.93 -12.55 -5.49
CA PRO A 213 -19.13 -11.83 -5.89
C PRO A 213 -19.37 -10.66 -4.93
N VAL A 214 -19.67 -9.50 -5.49
CA VAL A 214 -20.08 -8.30 -4.73
C VAL A 214 -21.59 -8.31 -4.55
N ASN A 215 -22.07 -7.87 -3.38
CA ASN A 215 -23.51 -7.73 -3.14
C ASN A 215 -24.13 -6.74 -4.13
N ARG A 216 -24.96 -7.24 -5.05
CA ARG A 216 -25.54 -6.46 -6.15
C ARG A 216 -26.31 -5.22 -5.68
N ARG A 217 -27.06 -5.33 -4.56
CA ARG A 217 -27.85 -4.22 -4.02
C ARG A 217 -26.99 -3.11 -3.43
N LYS A 218 -25.77 -3.42 -3.02
CA LYS A 218 -24.81 -2.50 -2.39
C LYS A 218 -23.61 -2.17 -3.30
N ALA A 219 -23.56 -2.70 -4.52
CA ALA A 219 -22.38 -2.61 -5.39
C ALA A 219 -21.88 -1.18 -5.61
N ALA A 220 -22.79 -0.25 -5.93
CA ALA A 220 -22.44 1.16 -6.12
C ALA A 220 -21.87 1.81 -4.85
N LEU A 221 -22.44 1.50 -3.67
CA LEU A 221 -21.94 2.00 -2.38
C LEU A 221 -20.56 1.41 -2.07
N LEU A 222 -20.37 0.10 -2.28
CA LEU A 222 -19.10 -0.58 -2.02
C LEU A 222 -17.97 -0.05 -2.92
N GLN A 223 -18.28 0.18 -4.20
CA GLN A 223 -17.32 0.81 -5.11
C GLN A 223 -16.98 2.24 -4.70
N LYS A 224 -17.99 3.03 -4.27
CA LYS A 224 -17.77 4.39 -3.76
C LYS A 224 -16.90 4.36 -2.50
N THR A 225 -17.17 3.43 -1.58
CA THR A 225 -16.38 3.25 -0.35
C THR A 225 -14.93 2.89 -0.68
N TYR A 226 -14.72 1.93 -1.59
CA TYR A 226 -13.38 1.53 -2.02
C TYR A 226 -12.63 2.70 -2.69
N LYS A 227 -13.29 3.43 -3.62
CA LYS A 227 -12.69 4.62 -4.24
C LYS A 227 -12.35 5.71 -3.21
N LYS A 228 -13.26 5.97 -2.26
CA LYS A 228 -12.99 6.94 -1.18
C LYS A 228 -11.80 6.50 -0.32
N TRP A 229 -11.71 5.21 -0.01
CA TRP A 229 -10.59 4.67 0.76
C TRP A 229 -9.27 4.81 -0.02
N LEU A 230 -9.25 4.50 -1.32
CA LEU A 230 -8.09 4.75 -2.19
C LEU A 230 -7.67 6.23 -2.14
N LEU A 231 -8.62 7.15 -2.23
CA LEU A 231 -8.34 8.58 -2.16
C LEU A 231 -7.85 9.02 -0.78
N SER A 232 -8.39 8.48 0.31
CA SER A 232 -8.00 8.86 1.67
C SER A 232 -6.63 8.32 2.09
N THR A 233 -6.24 7.16 1.57
CA THR A 233 -4.88 6.62 1.77
C THR A 233 -3.83 7.38 0.94
N HIS A 234 -4.28 8.22 -0.01
CA HIS A 234 -3.45 9.05 -0.88
C HIS A 234 -3.59 10.55 -0.56
N SER A 235 -4.51 10.95 0.34
CA SER A 235 -4.81 12.36 0.60
C SER A 235 -4.13 12.84 1.88
N SER A 236 -2.81 12.98 1.84
CA SER A 236 -2.09 13.97 2.63
C SER A 236 -1.86 15.26 1.82
N ALA A 237 -2.47 15.40 0.64
CA ALA A 237 -2.40 16.63 -0.14
C ALA A 237 -3.34 17.68 0.46
N PRO A 238 -2.87 18.90 0.75
CA PRO A 238 -3.75 19.99 1.11
C PRO A 238 -4.70 20.28 -0.07
N SER A 239 -6.00 20.38 0.23
CA SER A 239 -7.00 20.96 -0.66
C SER A 239 -6.58 22.40 -0.96
N TYR A 240 -6.02 22.63 -2.13
CA TYR A 240 -5.99 23.97 -2.70
C TYR A 240 -7.40 24.29 -3.21
N MET A 241 -8.11 25.13 -2.44
CA MET A 241 -9.13 26.02 -2.98
C MET A 241 -8.44 27.21 -3.64
#